data_c6d0b359454abf82a174d91bd8cad021
#
_entry.id   c6d0b359454abf82a174d91bd8cad021
#
_cell.length_a   1.000
_cell.length_b   1.000
_cell.length_c   1.000
_cell.angle_alpha   90.00
_cell.angle_beta   90.00
_cell.angle_gamma   90.00
#
_symmetry.space_group_name_H-M   'P 1'
#
loop_
_entity.id
_entity.type
_entity.pdbx_description
1 polymer ?
#
loop_
_entity_poly.entity_id
_entity_poly.type
_entity_poly.pdbx_seq_one_letter_code
_entity_poly.pdbx_strand_id
1 'polypeptide(L)'
;GKKVTTQEEFFNTFNALYGDNKQIVLTSDRSPDHLDSLEERLVTRFKWGLTQNITPPDFETRIAILRNKIEDLDFTFPDDTLEYLAGQFDSNVRDLEGALNDISLVARVKKIKDITIDVAAEAIRARKNEALQITVIPIEKIQTEVGKFYNVSVNEMKGSRRVQNIVLARQVAMYLAREMTD
;
A
#
# COMPACT_ATOMS: atom_id res chain seq x y z
N GLY A 1 -16.10 15.93 -20.50
CA GLY A 1 -17.09 16.91 -20.06
C GLY A 1 -17.01 17.25 -18.57
N LYS A 2 -17.33 16.30 -17.68
CA LYS A 2 -17.41 16.58 -16.23
C LYS A 2 -16.09 17.03 -15.57
N LYS A 3 -14.95 16.54 -16.02
CA LYS A 3 -13.66 16.92 -15.43
C LYS A 3 -13.24 18.37 -15.70
N VAL A 4 -13.54 18.89 -16.88
CA VAL A 4 -13.22 20.28 -17.26
C VAL A 4 -14.06 21.26 -16.43
N THR A 5 -15.36 21.04 -16.32
CA THR A 5 -16.25 21.88 -15.51
C THR A 5 -15.83 21.92 -14.04
N THR A 6 -15.38 20.78 -13.47
CA THR A 6 -14.90 20.74 -12.07
C THR A 6 -13.60 21.55 -11.91
N GLN A 7 -12.69 21.53 -12.86
CA GLN A 7 -11.47 22.33 -12.80
C GLN A 7 -11.76 23.83 -12.93
N GLU A 8 -12.73 24.22 -13.77
CA GLU A 8 -13.17 25.61 -13.87
C GLU A 8 -13.77 26.11 -12.56
N GLU A 9 -14.68 25.36 -11.96
CA GLU A 9 -15.28 25.72 -10.66
C GLU A 9 -14.23 25.81 -9.53
N PHE A 10 -13.28 24.87 -9.52
CA PHE A 10 -12.18 24.91 -8.58
C PHE A 10 -11.30 26.15 -8.79
N PHE A 11 -10.98 26.49 -10.04
CA PHE A 11 -10.20 27.67 -10.37
C PHE A 11 -10.91 28.97 -9.93
N ASN A 12 -12.21 29.08 -10.14
CA ASN A 12 -13.00 30.21 -9.71
C ASN A 12 -13.03 30.33 -8.19
N THR A 13 -13.23 29.22 -7.49
CA THR A 13 -13.20 29.15 -6.02
C THR A 13 -11.84 29.56 -5.48
N PHE A 14 -10.76 29.05 -6.06
CA PHE A 14 -9.40 29.40 -5.68
C PHE A 14 -9.16 30.91 -5.83
N ASN A 15 -9.53 31.49 -6.97
CA ASN A 15 -9.34 32.92 -7.22
C ASN A 15 -10.17 33.79 -6.27
N ALA A 16 -11.41 33.41 -5.96
CA ALA A 16 -12.24 34.14 -5.01
C ALA A 16 -11.60 34.14 -3.61
N LEU A 17 -11.19 32.96 -3.12
CA LEU A 17 -10.53 32.86 -1.82
C LEU A 17 -9.18 33.59 -1.79
N TYR A 18 -8.40 33.51 -2.85
CA TYR A 18 -7.13 34.22 -2.95
C TYR A 18 -7.32 35.74 -3.00
N GLY A 19 -8.31 36.21 -3.75
CA GLY A 19 -8.66 37.63 -3.83
C GLY A 19 -9.14 38.21 -2.49
N ASP A 20 -9.79 37.39 -1.68
CA ASP A 20 -10.25 37.73 -0.32
C ASP A 20 -9.16 37.54 0.76
N ASN A 21 -7.91 37.25 0.35
CA ASN A 21 -6.78 36.95 1.26
C ASN A 21 -7.07 35.81 2.25
N LYS A 22 -7.81 34.78 1.82
CA LYS A 22 -8.09 33.61 2.64
C LYS A 22 -6.96 32.59 2.52
N GLN A 23 -6.66 31.90 3.63
CA GLN A 23 -5.70 30.81 3.64
C GLN A 23 -6.25 29.63 2.86
N ILE A 24 -5.45 29.13 1.91
CA ILE A 24 -5.74 27.92 1.13
C ILE A 24 -4.68 26.89 1.44
N VAL A 25 -5.09 25.67 1.79
CA VAL A 25 -4.18 24.52 1.99
C VAL A 25 -4.64 23.40 1.08
N LEU A 26 -3.73 22.90 0.26
CA LEU A 26 -3.97 21.79 -0.66
C LEU A 26 -2.98 20.68 -0.37
N THR A 27 -3.44 19.44 -0.50
CA THR A 27 -2.59 18.25 -0.38
C THR A 27 -2.69 17.41 -1.67
N SER A 28 -1.59 16.80 -2.05
CA SER A 28 -1.52 15.93 -3.24
C SER A 28 -0.49 14.84 -3.01
N ASP A 29 -0.66 13.71 -3.68
CA ASP A 29 0.32 12.63 -3.77
C ASP A 29 1.45 12.91 -4.77
N ARG A 30 1.32 14.02 -5.54
CA ARG A 30 2.29 14.44 -6.57
C ARG A 30 2.57 15.92 -6.45
N SER A 31 3.78 16.31 -6.87
CA SER A 31 4.13 17.72 -6.99
C SER A 31 3.29 18.40 -8.08
N PRO A 32 3.07 19.73 -8.02
CA PRO A 32 2.33 20.46 -9.04
C PRO A 32 2.81 20.19 -10.47
N ASP A 33 4.11 19.98 -10.67
CA ASP A 33 4.72 19.70 -11.97
C ASP A 33 4.32 18.35 -12.59
N HIS A 34 3.84 17.41 -11.79
CA HIS A 34 3.45 16.06 -12.21
C HIS A 34 1.92 15.87 -12.20
N LEU A 35 1.16 16.94 -12.24
CA LEU A 35 -0.31 16.92 -12.32
C LEU A 35 -0.78 17.07 -13.77
N ASP A 36 -0.36 16.15 -14.65
CA ASP A 36 -0.60 16.17 -16.10
C ASP A 36 -2.09 16.27 -16.51
N SER A 37 -3.01 15.91 -15.61
CA SER A 37 -4.45 15.96 -15.84
C SER A 37 -5.10 17.30 -15.51
N LEU A 38 -4.35 18.25 -14.95
CA LEU A 38 -4.83 19.57 -14.58
C LEU A 38 -4.45 20.60 -15.65
N GLU A 39 -5.29 21.62 -15.75
CA GLU A 39 -5.01 22.76 -16.61
C GLU A 39 -3.80 23.55 -16.10
N GLU A 40 -2.95 24.01 -17.00
CA GLU A 40 -1.71 24.75 -16.70
C GLU A 40 -1.94 25.96 -15.79
N ARG A 41 -3.09 26.63 -15.96
CA ARG A 41 -3.48 27.77 -15.09
C ARG A 41 -3.63 27.38 -13.60
N LEU A 42 -4.12 26.15 -13.31
CA LEU A 42 -4.20 25.64 -11.94
C LEU A 42 -2.82 25.28 -11.39
N VAL A 43 -2.01 24.58 -12.18
CA VAL A 43 -0.63 24.22 -11.83
C VAL A 43 0.17 25.46 -11.47
N THR A 44 0.05 26.52 -12.28
CA THR A 44 0.71 27.80 -12.02
C THR A 44 0.26 28.41 -10.68
N ARG A 45 -1.04 28.38 -10.35
CA ARG A 45 -1.57 28.88 -9.08
C ARG A 45 -1.03 28.09 -7.88
N PHE A 46 -0.92 26.79 -8.00
CA PHE A 46 -0.37 25.94 -6.93
C PHE A 46 1.11 26.22 -6.65
N LYS A 47 1.87 26.62 -7.66
CA LYS A 47 3.27 27.02 -7.55
C LYS A 47 3.47 28.40 -6.90
N TRP A 48 2.48 29.27 -6.85
CA TRP A 48 2.60 30.60 -6.28
C TRP A 48 2.71 30.59 -4.74
N GLY A 49 2.26 29.52 -4.09
CA GLY A 49 2.34 29.38 -2.64
C GLY A 49 3.59 28.63 -2.17
N LEU A 50 3.63 28.34 -0.88
CA LEU A 50 4.64 27.48 -0.29
C LEU A 50 4.32 26.02 -0.64
N THR A 51 5.15 25.39 -1.45
CA THR A 51 5.09 23.95 -1.72
C THR A 51 6.08 23.24 -0.83
N GLN A 52 5.57 22.38 0.06
CA GLN A 52 6.39 21.61 0.99
C GLN A 52 6.22 20.11 0.69
N ASN A 53 7.34 19.42 0.49
CA ASN A 53 7.33 17.98 0.35
C ASN A 53 7.29 17.30 1.73
N ILE A 54 6.40 16.32 1.89
CA ILE A 54 6.31 15.49 3.09
C ILE A 54 7.00 14.16 2.78
N THR A 55 8.17 13.97 3.36
CA THR A 55 8.94 12.73 3.24
C THR A 55 8.54 11.72 4.33
N PRO A 56 8.79 10.41 4.13
CA PRO A 56 8.65 9.45 5.21
C PRO A 56 9.44 9.88 6.45
N PRO A 57 8.93 9.64 7.66
CA PRO A 57 9.60 10.01 8.89
C PRO A 57 10.89 9.19 9.10
N ASP A 58 11.89 9.79 9.71
CA ASP A 58 13.08 9.11 10.18
C ASP A 58 12.78 8.16 11.36
N PHE A 59 13.78 7.40 11.79
CA PHE A 59 13.60 6.38 12.82
C PHE A 59 13.11 6.97 14.15
N GLU A 60 13.68 8.07 14.59
CA GLU A 60 13.32 8.72 15.85
C GLU A 60 11.91 9.32 15.81
N THR A 61 11.56 9.93 14.69
CA THR A 61 10.20 10.44 14.45
C THR A 61 9.19 9.30 14.45
N ARG A 62 9.52 8.14 13.88
CA ARG A 62 8.63 6.95 13.95
C ARG A 62 8.41 6.47 15.38
N ILE A 63 9.46 6.44 16.23
CA ILE A 63 9.33 6.13 17.65
C ILE A 63 8.43 7.15 18.36
N ALA A 64 8.60 8.43 18.08
CA ALA A 64 7.75 9.47 18.66
C ALA A 64 6.28 9.33 18.24
N ILE A 65 6.02 8.99 16.97
CA ILE A 65 4.67 8.69 16.47
C ILE A 65 4.08 7.49 17.20
N LEU A 66 4.84 6.39 17.36
CA LEU A 66 4.40 5.21 18.08
C LEU A 66 4.04 5.54 19.52
N ARG A 67 4.91 6.26 20.26
CA ARG A 67 4.65 6.68 21.64
C ARG A 67 3.35 7.46 21.77
N ASN A 68 3.11 8.43 20.91
CA ASN A 68 1.86 9.19 20.91
C ASN A 68 0.64 8.30 20.63
N LYS A 69 0.75 7.37 19.68
CA LYS A 69 -0.36 6.48 19.30
C LYS A 69 -0.71 5.42 20.36
N ILE A 70 0.25 5.00 21.17
CA ILE A 70 0.01 4.01 22.24
C ILE A 70 -0.57 4.64 23.51
N GLU A 71 -0.53 5.97 23.69
CA GLU A 71 -1.08 6.65 24.87
C GLU A 71 -2.58 6.35 25.05
N ASP A 72 -3.32 6.17 23.96
CA ASP A 72 -4.74 5.86 23.98
C ASP A 72 -5.04 4.35 24.05
N LEU A 73 -4.02 3.51 24.15
CA LEU A 73 -4.16 2.06 24.20
C LEU A 73 -4.01 1.52 25.62
N ASP A 74 -4.86 0.56 25.99
CA ASP A 74 -4.80 -0.14 27.29
C ASP A 74 -3.68 -1.21 27.35
N PHE A 75 -2.54 -0.96 26.70
CA PHE A 75 -1.40 -1.89 26.60
C PHE A 75 -0.10 -1.20 26.99
N THR A 76 0.82 -1.97 27.54
CA THR A 76 2.18 -1.52 27.84
C THR A 76 3.11 -1.93 26.69
N PHE A 77 3.83 -0.97 26.15
CA PHE A 77 4.85 -1.20 25.11
C PHE A 77 6.21 -0.81 25.65
N PRO A 78 7.11 -1.77 25.95
CA PRO A 78 8.51 -1.48 26.28
C PRO A 78 9.23 -0.74 25.14
N ASP A 79 10.22 0.06 25.47
CA ASP A 79 10.96 0.88 24.49
C ASP A 79 11.62 0.04 23.39
N ASP A 80 12.16 -1.13 23.71
CA ASP A 80 12.73 -2.08 22.75
C ASP A 80 11.71 -2.60 21.73
N THR A 81 10.47 -2.77 22.15
CA THR A 81 9.35 -3.13 21.24
C THR A 81 9.00 -1.97 20.30
N LEU A 82 9.01 -0.72 20.78
CA LEU A 82 8.79 0.45 19.93
C LEU A 82 9.91 0.64 18.91
N GLU A 83 11.16 0.44 19.33
CA GLU A 83 12.34 0.47 18.44
C GLU A 83 12.24 -0.64 17.37
N TYR A 84 11.87 -1.84 17.78
CA TYR A 84 11.64 -2.95 16.86
C TYR A 84 10.57 -2.60 15.80
N LEU A 85 9.42 -2.06 16.23
CA LEU A 85 8.34 -1.65 15.33
C LEU A 85 8.79 -0.53 14.38
N ALA A 86 9.46 0.49 14.89
CA ALA A 86 10.00 1.58 14.09
C ALA A 86 11.00 1.09 13.03
N GLY A 87 11.75 0.02 13.31
CA GLY A 87 12.67 -0.61 12.36
C GLY A 87 12.00 -1.49 11.30
N GLN A 88 10.78 -2.01 11.57
CA GLN A 88 10.07 -2.87 10.62
C GLN A 88 9.31 -2.11 9.54
N PHE A 89 8.97 -0.83 9.76
CA PHE A 89 8.13 0.00 8.90
C PHE A 89 8.82 1.34 8.62
N ASP A 90 9.46 1.45 7.48
CA ASP A 90 10.22 2.63 7.04
C ASP A 90 9.54 3.42 5.92
N SER A 91 8.57 2.82 5.24
CA SER A 91 7.99 3.37 4.02
C SER A 91 6.88 4.39 4.27
N ASN A 92 6.02 4.16 5.25
CA ASN A 92 4.93 5.08 5.57
C ASN A 92 4.33 4.87 6.98
N VAL A 93 3.72 5.93 7.51
CA VAL A 93 3.09 5.92 8.84
C VAL A 93 1.84 5.02 8.89
N ARG A 94 1.13 4.84 7.76
CA ARG A 94 -0.09 4.01 7.72
C ARG A 94 0.20 2.54 8.02
N ASP A 95 1.34 2.03 7.53
CA ASP A 95 1.76 0.65 7.82
C ASP A 95 2.11 0.48 9.30
N LEU A 96 2.71 1.50 9.89
CA LEU A 96 3.03 1.54 11.32
C LEU A 96 1.76 1.52 12.18
N GLU A 97 0.77 2.38 11.84
CA GLU A 97 -0.55 2.40 12.49
C GLU A 97 -1.31 1.08 12.30
N GLY A 98 -1.29 0.54 11.09
CA GLY A 98 -1.88 -0.76 10.80
C GLY A 98 -1.28 -1.88 11.64
N ALA A 99 0.04 -1.89 11.82
CA ALA A 99 0.72 -2.86 12.68
C ALA A 99 0.31 -2.72 14.15
N LEU A 100 0.16 -1.50 14.68
CA LEU A 100 -0.36 -1.28 16.05
C LEU A 100 -1.76 -1.85 16.23
N ASN A 101 -2.64 -1.67 15.23
CA ASN A 101 -4.01 -2.21 15.27
C ASN A 101 -3.99 -3.75 15.31
N ASP A 102 -3.17 -4.39 14.47
CA ASP A 102 -3.05 -5.84 14.41
C ASP A 102 -2.48 -6.41 15.73
N ILE A 103 -1.45 -5.76 16.28
CA ILE A 103 -0.87 -6.12 17.57
C ILE A 103 -1.92 -5.98 18.67
N SER A 104 -2.67 -4.89 18.69
CA SER A 104 -3.73 -4.64 19.67
C SER A 104 -4.82 -5.71 19.60
N LEU A 105 -5.19 -6.14 18.39
CA LEU A 105 -6.14 -7.24 18.20
C LEU A 105 -5.62 -8.56 18.76
N VAL A 106 -4.39 -8.95 18.42
CA VAL A 106 -3.75 -10.17 18.93
C VAL A 106 -3.66 -10.14 20.45
N ALA A 107 -3.24 -9.01 21.02
CA ALA A 107 -3.11 -8.83 22.46
C ALA A 107 -4.46 -8.96 23.20
N ARG A 108 -5.53 -8.39 22.64
CA ARG A 108 -6.90 -8.53 23.19
C ARG A 108 -7.39 -9.98 23.14
N VAL A 109 -7.19 -10.67 22.02
CA VAL A 109 -7.58 -12.09 21.87
C VAL A 109 -6.84 -12.97 22.86
N LYS A 110 -5.53 -12.74 23.03
CA LYS A 110 -4.66 -13.49 23.96
C LYS A 110 -4.73 -13.01 25.39
N LYS A 111 -5.43 -11.90 25.68
CA LYS A 111 -5.52 -11.24 27.00
C LYS A 111 -4.14 -10.84 27.57
N ILE A 112 -3.24 -10.41 26.69
CA ILE A 112 -1.90 -9.92 27.04
C ILE A 112 -1.97 -8.41 27.21
N LYS A 113 -1.33 -7.87 28.27
CA LYS A 113 -1.22 -6.42 28.49
C LYS A 113 0.17 -5.88 28.12
N ASP A 114 1.20 -6.67 28.33
CA ASP A 114 2.59 -6.28 28.07
C ASP A 114 3.00 -6.79 26.69
N ILE A 115 3.18 -5.87 25.76
CA ILE A 115 3.48 -6.17 24.36
C ILE A 115 4.99 -6.30 24.18
N THR A 116 5.48 -7.51 24.27
CA THR A 116 6.88 -7.83 23.99
C THR A 116 7.16 -7.89 22.49
N ILE A 117 8.45 -7.88 22.12
CA ILE A 117 8.89 -8.05 20.74
C ILE A 117 8.31 -9.32 20.10
N ASP A 118 8.19 -10.42 20.86
CA ASP A 118 7.65 -11.68 20.34
C ASP A 118 6.18 -11.56 19.96
N VAL A 119 5.37 -10.88 20.78
CA VAL A 119 3.95 -10.62 20.49
C VAL A 119 3.81 -9.72 19.26
N ALA A 120 4.62 -8.67 19.19
CA ALA A 120 4.65 -7.77 18.05
C ALA A 120 5.08 -8.48 16.76
N ALA A 121 6.13 -9.30 16.82
CA ALA A 121 6.64 -10.07 15.69
C ALA A 121 5.62 -11.09 15.16
N GLU A 122 4.87 -11.75 16.05
CA GLU A 122 3.81 -12.68 15.66
C GLU A 122 2.71 -11.98 14.89
N ALA A 123 2.20 -10.83 15.38
CA ALA A 123 1.16 -10.06 14.72
C ALA A 123 1.62 -9.55 13.35
N ILE A 124 2.85 -9.05 13.24
CA ILE A 124 3.43 -8.58 11.97
C ILE A 124 3.60 -9.73 10.96
N ARG A 125 3.99 -10.93 11.41
CA ARG A 125 4.09 -12.10 10.52
C ARG A 125 2.74 -12.51 9.97
N ALA A 126 1.69 -12.50 10.78
CA ALA A 126 0.33 -12.77 10.32
C ALA A 126 -0.08 -11.79 9.22
N ARG A 127 0.11 -10.48 9.42
CA ARG A 127 -0.14 -9.43 8.42
C ARG A 127 0.66 -9.63 7.13
N LYS A 128 1.97 -9.90 7.23
CA LYS A 128 2.82 -10.15 6.05
C LYS A 128 2.38 -11.40 5.28
N ASN A 129 1.96 -12.45 5.98
CA ASN A 129 1.45 -13.66 5.35
C ASN A 129 0.10 -13.45 4.66
N GLU A 130 -0.81 -12.65 5.24
CA GLU A 130 -2.06 -12.25 4.59
C GLU A 130 -1.79 -11.40 3.33
N ALA A 131 -0.88 -10.44 3.42
CA ALA A 131 -0.45 -9.63 2.28
C ALA A 131 0.19 -10.48 1.16
N LEU A 132 0.95 -11.53 1.52
CA LEU A 132 1.51 -12.48 0.56
C LEU A 132 0.46 -13.39 -0.08
N GLN A 133 -0.67 -13.66 0.60
CA GLN A 133 -1.79 -14.40 0.01
C GLN A 133 -2.60 -13.57 -0.99
N ILE A 134 -2.56 -12.25 -0.89
CA ILE A 134 -3.17 -11.32 -1.86
C ILE A 134 -2.20 -11.01 -3.03
N THR A 135 -0.96 -11.49 -2.97
CA THR A 135 0.00 -11.28 -4.06
C THR A 135 -0.48 -12.04 -5.28
N VAL A 136 -0.84 -11.31 -6.33
CA VAL A 136 -1.16 -11.85 -7.66
C VAL A 136 -0.11 -12.89 -8.03
N ILE A 137 -0.54 -14.14 -8.16
CA ILE A 137 0.37 -15.23 -8.50
C ILE A 137 0.86 -15.00 -9.94
N PRO A 138 2.18 -14.84 -10.18
CA PRO A 138 2.68 -14.60 -11.53
C PRO A 138 2.26 -15.75 -12.46
N ILE A 139 1.85 -15.42 -13.68
CA ILE A 139 1.41 -16.41 -14.69
C ILE A 139 2.50 -17.47 -14.92
N GLU A 140 3.76 -17.08 -14.85
CA GLU A 140 4.90 -17.98 -14.98
C GLU A 140 4.94 -19.06 -13.89
N LYS A 141 4.55 -18.72 -12.67
CA LYS A 141 4.47 -19.65 -11.55
C LYS A 141 3.35 -20.66 -11.79
N ILE A 142 2.19 -20.19 -12.24
CA ILE A 142 1.05 -21.06 -12.62
C ILE A 142 1.48 -22.03 -13.73
N GLN A 143 2.12 -21.51 -14.79
CA GLN A 143 2.60 -22.33 -15.90
C GLN A 143 3.62 -23.39 -15.44
N THR A 144 4.51 -23.03 -14.53
CA THR A 144 5.52 -23.95 -13.99
C THR A 144 4.90 -25.07 -13.18
N GLU A 145 3.94 -24.76 -12.28
CA GLU A 145 3.30 -25.77 -11.43
C GLU A 145 2.38 -26.68 -12.24
N VAL A 146 1.60 -26.13 -13.19
CA VAL A 146 0.77 -26.92 -14.10
C VAL A 146 1.68 -27.81 -14.99
N GLY A 147 2.80 -27.27 -15.46
CA GLY A 147 3.78 -28.03 -16.25
C GLY A 147 4.33 -29.22 -15.49
N LYS A 148 4.71 -29.05 -14.22
CA LYS A 148 5.14 -30.15 -13.35
C LYS A 148 4.05 -31.22 -13.19
N PHE A 149 2.81 -30.81 -12.95
CA PHE A 149 1.69 -31.74 -12.73
C PHE A 149 1.38 -32.60 -13.96
N TYR A 150 1.37 -31.99 -15.14
CA TYR A 150 1.09 -32.69 -16.41
C TYR A 150 2.35 -33.26 -17.10
N ASN A 151 3.54 -33.09 -16.50
CA ASN A 151 4.83 -33.44 -17.08
C ASN A 151 5.03 -32.85 -18.49
N VAL A 152 4.72 -31.54 -18.62
CA VAL A 152 4.82 -30.76 -19.85
C VAL A 152 5.65 -29.52 -19.54
N SER A 153 6.65 -29.22 -20.38
CA SER A 153 7.45 -28.00 -20.20
C SER A 153 6.67 -26.74 -20.53
N VAL A 154 7.04 -25.62 -19.91
CA VAL A 154 6.43 -24.30 -20.17
C VAL A 154 6.56 -23.94 -21.66
N ASN A 155 7.67 -24.28 -22.29
CA ASN A 155 7.89 -24.04 -23.72
C ASN A 155 6.93 -24.84 -24.60
N GLU A 156 6.63 -26.11 -24.26
CA GLU A 156 5.63 -26.91 -24.98
C GLU A 156 4.21 -26.36 -24.78
N MET A 157 3.88 -25.87 -23.58
CA MET A 157 2.59 -25.21 -23.35
C MET A 157 2.43 -23.93 -24.18
N LYS A 158 3.51 -23.13 -24.34
CA LYS A 158 3.53 -21.93 -25.20
C LYS A 158 3.59 -22.23 -26.68
N GLY A 159 4.00 -23.44 -27.05
CA GLY A 159 4.16 -23.86 -28.43
C GLY A 159 2.86 -24.21 -29.17
N SER A 160 2.94 -24.53 -30.45
CA SER A 160 1.80 -24.85 -31.32
C SER A 160 1.37 -26.33 -31.31
N ARG A 161 2.09 -27.18 -30.58
CA ARG A 161 1.80 -28.63 -30.51
C ARG A 161 0.41 -28.90 -29.91
N ARG A 162 -0.35 -29.82 -30.50
CA ARG A 162 -1.71 -30.18 -30.13
C ARG A 162 -1.85 -31.61 -29.58
N VAL A 163 -0.84 -32.09 -28.89
CA VAL A 163 -0.92 -33.38 -28.19
C VAL A 163 -1.87 -33.20 -27.00
N GLN A 164 -2.76 -34.15 -26.74
CA GLN A 164 -3.85 -34.08 -25.76
C GLN A 164 -3.35 -33.58 -24.38
N ASN A 165 -2.24 -34.13 -23.88
CA ASN A 165 -1.68 -33.75 -22.59
C ASN A 165 -1.22 -32.27 -22.55
N ILE A 166 -0.62 -31.77 -23.64
CA ILE A 166 -0.17 -30.38 -23.77
C ILE A 166 -1.37 -29.44 -23.86
N VAL A 167 -2.41 -29.83 -24.60
CA VAL A 167 -3.64 -29.05 -24.74
C VAL A 167 -4.35 -28.92 -23.39
N LEU A 168 -4.46 -30.01 -22.62
CA LEU A 168 -5.06 -30.00 -21.31
C LEU A 168 -4.27 -29.14 -20.33
N ALA A 169 -2.95 -29.29 -20.27
CA ALA A 169 -2.08 -28.46 -19.45
C ALA A 169 -2.25 -26.97 -19.77
N ARG A 170 -2.31 -26.62 -21.05
CA ARG A 170 -2.53 -25.24 -21.51
C ARG A 170 -3.87 -24.69 -21.06
N GLN A 171 -4.96 -25.45 -21.20
CA GLN A 171 -6.31 -25.05 -20.80
C GLN A 171 -6.38 -24.83 -19.29
N VAL A 172 -5.82 -25.73 -18.50
CA VAL A 172 -5.78 -25.59 -17.03
C VAL A 172 -4.93 -24.37 -16.62
N ALA A 173 -3.78 -24.15 -17.23
CA ALA A 173 -2.96 -22.99 -16.92
C ALA A 173 -3.65 -21.66 -17.28
N MET A 174 -4.36 -21.61 -18.40
CA MET A 174 -5.16 -20.45 -18.81
C MET A 174 -6.33 -20.18 -17.86
N TYR A 175 -7.06 -21.25 -17.45
CA TYR A 175 -8.14 -21.13 -16.50
C TYR A 175 -7.65 -20.60 -15.14
N LEU A 176 -6.60 -21.20 -14.58
CA LEU A 176 -6.01 -20.77 -13.32
C LEU A 176 -5.44 -19.35 -13.39
N ALA A 177 -4.81 -18.99 -14.53
CA ALA A 177 -4.33 -17.62 -14.71
C ALA A 177 -5.48 -16.62 -14.65
N ARG A 178 -6.60 -16.88 -15.32
CA ARG A 178 -7.80 -16.04 -15.30
C ARG A 178 -8.41 -15.91 -13.89
N GLU A 179 -8.47 -17.00 -13.12
CA GLU A 179 -9.10 -17.00 -11.79
C GLU A 179 -8.20 -16.44 -10.68
N MET A 180 -6.87 -16.40 -10.89
CA MET A 180 -5.89 -16.09 -9.83
C MET A 180 -5.06 -14.84 -10.09
N THR A 181 -5.20 -14.20 -11.28
CA THR A 181 -4.40 -13.03 -11.66
C THR A 181 -5.23 -11.78 -11.99
N ASP A 182 -6.55 -11.83 -11.94
CA ASP A 182 -7.46 -10.68 -12.13
C ASP A 182 -7.67 -9.89 -10.84
#